data_e91d78a34e740ab578533b4ee504db74
#
_entry.id   e91d78a34e740ab578533b4ee504db74
#
_cell.length_a   1.000
_cell.length_b   1.000
_cell.length_c   1.000
_cell.angle_alpha   90.00
_cell.angle_beta   90.00
_cell.angle_gamma   90.00
#
_symmetry.space_group_name_H-M   'P 1'
#
loop_
_entity.id
_entity.type
_entity.pdbx_description
1 polymer ?
#
loop_
_entity_poly.entity_id
_entity_poly.type
_entity_poly.pdbx_seq_one_letter_code
_entity_poly.pdbx_strand_id
1 'polypeptide(L)'
;MFRFSRFSNIIYSNSRYWADVALNTPLLWAKISVSPHDSLEKARRRLMRSKSCPLDITVKFGPRIDYTTSITEQIIHAMDLFRPALWRTKSFSLTVPNRPHAHTALLRCQEDAPLLENLTIHVCNSMQDDHYSNPPPSLFNGCTPQLRSCSLTSFNFGWDKKLMIHLRVLKLGGYFNSLAPSAVTLLDILRQCPELEELALRNMSNVDSNPCALRRMDEPDTPVLNKIQLPRLKKASFYYVGNAHTREIMSHIAFPNLESLELAYLENVTPILHLLYAQALTRLPLKYLRIESCLFGEMKFINLLRKLPSLVTLELMDIEDISHYVLKVSCHFYSTWLSFFI
;
A
#
# COMPACT_ATOMS: atom_id res chain seq x y z
N MET A 1 -15.94 -14.49 5.12
CA MET A 1 -14.58 -15.09 5.18
C MET A 1 -14.48 -15.92 6.45
N PHE A 2 -14.67 -17.24 6.36
CA PHE A 2 -14.82 -18.14 7.51
C PHE A 2 -13.50 -18.30 8.26
N ARG A 3 -13.54 -18.16 9.60
CA ARG A 3 -12.39 -18.35 10.50
C ARG A 3 -12.01 -19.83 10.60
N PHE A 4 -11.21 -20.32 9.70
CA PHE A 4 -10.69 -21.71 9.69
C PHE A 4 -9.84 -22.08 10.92
N SER A 5 -9.38 -21.10 11.72
CA SER A 5 -8.51 -21.38 12.87
C SER A 5 -9.19 -22.10 14.07
N ARG A 6 -10.51 -21.99 14.20
CA ARG A 6 -11.27 -22.74 15.22
C ARG A 6 -11.64 -24.16 14.80
N PHE A 7 -11.73 -24.43 13.51
CA PHE A 7 -12.10 -25.75 13.00
C PHE A 7 -11.07 -26.84 13.30
N SER A 8 -9.77 -26.51 13.31
CA SER A 8 -8.73 -27.52 13.55
C SER A 8 -8.83 -28.19 14.94
N ASN A 9 -9.22 -27.44 15.98
CA ASN A 9 -9.33 -28.02 17.33
C ASN A 9 -10.60 -28.86 17.53
N ILE A 10 -11.69 -28.55 16.80
CA ILE A 10 -12.97 -29.27 16.87
C ILE A 10 -12.90 -30.61 16.13
N ILE A 11 -12.15 -30.70 15.05
CA ILE A 11 -12.01 -31.91 14.25
C ILE A 11 -11.24 -33.00 15.00
N TYR A 12 -10.23 -32.63 15.80
CA TYR A 12 -9.43 -33.57 16.58
C TYR A 12 -10.19 -34.31 17.70
N SER A 13 -11.25 -33.66 18.24
CA SER A 13 -11.99 -34.25 19.35
C SER A 13 -13.10 -35.21 18.96
N ASN A 14 -13.56 -35.21 17.69
CA ASN A 14 -14.81 -35.88 17.32
C ASN A 14 -14.67 -37.08 16.35
N SER A 15 -13.53 -37.26 15.66
CA SER A 15 -13.35 -38.41 14.77
C SER A 15 -11.89 -38.62 14.38
N ARG A 16 -11.38 -39.86 14.58
CA ARG A 16 -10.03 -40.27 14.11
C ARG A 16 -9.89 -40.11 12.59
N TYR A 17 -10.91 -40.41 11.85
CA TYR A 17 -10.93 -40.26 10.39
C TYR A 17 -10.64 -38.79 9.95
N TRP A 18 -11.34 -37.82 10.51
CA TRP A 18 -11.12 -36.41 10.17
C TRP A 18 -9.77 -35.89 10.63
N ALA A 19 -9.26 -36.41 11.76
CA ALA A 19 -7.90 -36.10 12.20
C ALA A 19 -6.85 -36.59 11.19
N ASP A 20 -7.00 -37.81 10.70
CA ASP A 20 -6.11 -38.39 9.68
C ASP A 20 -6.20 -37.62 8.33
N VAL A 21 -7.40 -37.30 7.89
CA VAL A 21 -7.60 -36.45 6.71
C VAL A 21 -6.92 -35.08 6.86
N ALA A 22 -7.09 -34.42 8.01
CA ALA A 22 -6.48 -33.13 8.26
C ALA A 22 -4.94 -33.21 8.29
N LEU A 23 -4.37 -34.24 8.91
CA LEU A 23 -2.93 -34.47 8.97
C LEU A 23 -2.33 -34.75 7.57
N ASN A 24 -3.10 -35.41 6.71
CA ASN A 24 -2.70 -35.75 5.35
C ASN A 24 -3.05 -34.65 4.31
N THR A 25 -3.56 -33.51 4.75
CA THR A 25 -3.87 -32.36 3.87
C THR A 25 -2.97 -31.15 4.21
N PRO A 26 -1.74 -31.08 3.67
CA PRO A 26 -0.74 -30.07 4.06
C PRO A 26 -1.20 -28.63 3.86
N LEU A 27 -2.05 -28.36 2.87
CA LEU A 27 -2.59 -27.01 2.59
C LEU A 27 -3.39 -26.43 3.77
N LEU A 28 -4.03 -27.26 4.60
CA LEU A 28 -4.72 -26.79 5.80
C LEU A 28 -3.77 -26.16 6.83
N TRP A 29 -2.50 -26.48 6.75
CA TRP A 29 -1.46 -26.03 7.66
C TRP A 29 -0.59 -24.90 7.09
N ALA A 30 -0.79 -24.56 5.81
CA ALA A 30 0.05 -23.61 5.08
C ALA A 30 -0.13 -22.15 5.52
N LYS A 31 -1.26 -21.78 6.14
CA LYS A 31 -1.48 -20.45 6.70
C LYS A 31 -1.09 -20.42 8.17
N ILE A 32 0.01 -19.72 8.47
CA ILE A 32 0.62 -19.67 9.80
C ILE A 32 0.63 -18.24 10.31
N SER A 33 0.08 -18.03 11.52
CA SER A 33 0.12 -16.74 12.19
C SER A 33 0.79 -16.87 13.56
N VAL A 34 1.58 -15.86 13.92
CA VAL A 34 2.18 -15.69 15.23
C VAL A 34 1.84 -14.31 15.78
N SER A 35 1.37 -14.27 17.00
CA SER A 35 1.07 -13.07 17.77
C SER A 35 1.61 -13.22 19.20
N PRO A 36 1.63 -12.17 20.04
CA PRO A 36 2.16 -12.23 21.40
C PRO A 36 1.52 -13.31 22.29
N HIS A 37 0.31 -13.72 21.97
CA HIS A 37 -0.46 -14.73 22.71
C HIS A 37 -0.43 -16.12 22.11
N ASP A 38 0.19 -16.27 20.93
CA ASP A 38 0.29 -17.56 20.26
C ASP A 38 1.52 -18.33 20.74
N SER A 39 1.34 -19.63 20.94
CA SER A 39 2.46 -20.51 21.19
C SER A 39 3.26 -20.73 19.92
N LEU A 40 4.56 -20.46 19.96
CA LEU A 40 5.49 -20.75 18.86
C LEU A 40 5.50 -22.26 18.50
N GLU A 41 5.23 -23.11 19.48
CA GLU A 41 5.12 -24.54 19.24
C GLU A 41 3.93 -24.89 18.32
N LYS A 42 2.83 -24.15 18.41
CA LYS A 42 1.69 -24.27 17.49
C LYS A 42 2.11 -23.88 16.07
N ALA A 43 2.85 -22.79 15.91
CA ALA A 43 3.37 -22.37 14.61
C ALA A 43 4.35 -23.42 14.05
N ARG A 44 5.25 -23.95 14.88
CA ARG A 44 6.21 -25.01 14.51
C ARG A 44 5.48 -26.26 13.98
N ARG A 45 4.46 -26.75 14.70
CA ARG A 45 3.65 -27.91 14.26
C ARG A 45 2.97 -27.65 12.92
N ARG A 46 2.42 -26.44 12.70
CA ARG A 46 1.82 -26.09 11.41
C ARG A 46 2.86 -26.08 10.30
N LEU A 47 4.04 -25.50 10.56
CA LEU A 47 5.15 -25.46 9.60
C LEU A 47 5.59 -26.87 9.19
N MET A 48 5.69 -27.79 10.13
CA MET A 48 6.01 -29.20 9.84
C MET A 48 4.91 -29.89 9.04
N ARG A 49 3.64 -29.71 9.41
CA ARG A 49 2.49 -30.34 8.75
C ARG A 49 2.21 -29.76 7.37
N SER A 50 2.61 -28.54 7.09
CA SER A 50 2.49 -27.93 5.77
C SER A 50 3.44 -28.55 4.73
N LYS A 51 4.39 -29.38 5.14
CA LYS A 51 5.37 -30.07 4.26
C LYS A 51 6.03 -29.06 3.30
N SER A 52 5.95 -29.30 2.00
CA SER A 52 6.51 -28.45 0.94
C SER A 52 5.50 -27.46 0.34
N CYS A 53 4.28 -27.34 0.89
CA CYS A 53 3.28 -26.42 0.36
C CYS A 53 3.75 -24.96 0.50
N PRO A 54 3.39 -24.09 -0.46
CA PRO A 54 3.58 -22.65 -0.34
C PRO A 54 2.91 -22.10 0.92
N LEU A 55 3.58 -21.16 1.60
CA LEU A 55 3.17 -20.64 2.92
C LEU A 55 2.62 -19.22 2.84
N ASP A 56 1.57 -19.00 3.63
CA ASP A 56 1.12 -17.66 4.03
C ASP A 56 1.54 -17.40 5.49
N ILE A 57 2.56 -16.57 5.68
CA ILE A 57 3.11 -16.27 6.99
C ILE A 57 2.65 -14.89 7.45
N THR A 58 2.11 -14.82 8.65
CA THR A 58 1.71 -13.56 9.32
C THR A 58 2.35 -13.49 10.69
N VAL A 59 3.22 -12.51 10.90
CA VAL A 59 3.81 -12.17 12.20
C VAL A 59 3.21 -10.84 12.64
N LYS A 60 2.41 -10.83 13.73
CA LYS A 60 1.65 -9.66 14.14
C LYS A 60 1.86 -9.34 15.61
N PHE A 61 2.70 -8.35 15.87
CA PHE A 61 2.92 -7.74 17.17
C PHE A 61 2.41 -6.30 17.10
N GLY A 62 1.21 -6.04 17.61
CA GLY A 62 0.53 -4.75 17.51
C GLY A 62 1.13 -3.67 18.41
N PRO A 63 0.61 -2.43 18.34
CA PRO A 63 1.02 -1.33 19.18
C PRO A 63 0.54 -1.58 20.61
N ARG A 64 1.38 -2.15 21.47
CA ARG A 64 1.15 -2.21 22.91
C ARG A 64 2.10 -1.25 23.61
N ILE A 65 1.60 -0.62 24.64
CA ILE A 65 2.31 0.38 25.45
C ILE A 65 3.44 -0.28 26.27
N ASP A 66 3.35 -1.58 26.54
CA ASP A 66 4.33 -2.31 27.34
C ASP A 66 5.43 -2.89 26.45
N TYR A 67 6.42 -2.07 26.14
CA TYR A 67 7.66 -2.51 25.48
C TYR A 67 8.54 -3.28 26.47
N THR A 68 8.19 -4.51 26.76
CA THR A 68 9.07 -5.39 27.50
C THR A 68 10.12 -5.98 26.57
N THR A 69 11.34 -6.23 27.07
CA THR A 69 12.40 -6.97 26.37
C THR A 69 11.92 -8.29 25.76
N SER A 70 10.90 -8.87 26.35
CA SER A 70 10.21 -10.08 25.92
C SER A 70 9.62 -10.00 24.48
N ILE A 71 9.15 -8.84 24.00
CA ILE A 71 8.57 -8.73 22.65
C ILE A 71 9.63 -8.89 21.58
N THR A 72 10.80 -8.26 21.76
CA THR A 72 11.91 -8.38 20.82
C THR A 72 12.34 -9.83 20.66
N GLU A 73 12.49 -10.56 21.78
CA GLU A 73 12.84 -11.97 21.77
C GLU A 73 11.77 -12.83 21.08
N GLN A 74 10.50 -12.55 21.34
CA GLN A 74 9.40 -13.27 20.68
C GLN A 74 9.40 -13.05 19.15
N ILE A 75 9.66 -11.82 18.69
CA ILE A 75 9.79 -11.51 17.27
C ILE A 75 10.99 -12.27 16.68
N ILE A 76 12.13 -12.25 17.35
CA ILE A 76 13.33 -12.98 16.94
C ILE A 76 13.05 -14.46 16.79
N HIS A 77 12.47 -15.09 17.82
CA HIS A 77 12.16 -16.52 17.79
C HIS A 77 11.14 -16.87 16.69
N ALA A 78 10.14 -15.99 16.44
CA ALA A 78 9.19 -16.20 15.37
C ALA A 78 9.90 -16.14 13.99
N MET A 79 10.81 -15.18 13.79
CA MET A 79 11.53 -15.04 12.53
C MET A 79 12.53 -16.18 12.31
N ASP A 80 13.25 -16.61 13.35
CA ASP A 80 14.17 -17.75 13.28
C ASP A 80 13.42 -19.07 12.96
N LEU A 81 12.17 -19.20 13.43
CA LEU A 81 11.31 -20.33 13.07
C LEU A 81 10.95 -20.33 11.57
N PHE A 82 10.69 -19.17 10.98
CA PHE A 82 10.26 -19.08 9.58
C PHE A 82 11.42 -18.99 8.58
N ARG A 83 12.60 -18.56 9.02
CA ARG A 83 13.78 -18.40 8.16
C ARG A 83 14.03 -19.61 7.26
N PRO A 84 14.06 -20.88 7.74
CA PRO A 84 14.32 -22.04 6.88
C PRO A 84 13.21 -22.32 5.86
N ALA A 85 12.07 -21.62 5.94
CA ALA A 85 10.91 -21.81 5.07
C ALA A 85 10.65 -20.65 4.11
N LEU A 86 11.52 -19.62 4.11
CA LEU A 86 11.35 -18.43 3.26
C LEU A 86 11.33 -18.82 1.77
N TRP A 87 12.11 -19.82 1.34
CA TRP A 87 12.15 -20.30 -0.04
C TRP A 87 10.80 -20.75 -0.60
N ARG A 88 9.86 -21.15 0.26
CA ARG A 88 8.50 -21.56 -0.11
C ARG A 88 7.41 -20.60 0.40
N THR A 89 7.78 -19.44 0.88
CA THR A 89 6.83 -18.43 1.34
C THR A 89 6.21 -17.72 0.15
N LYS A 90 4.89 -17.78 0.05
CA LYS A 90 4.10 -17.12 -0.98
C LYS A 90 3.62 -15.73 -0.54
N SER A 91 3.21 -15.60 0.71
CA SER A 91 2.77 -14.36 1.31
C SER A 91 3.46 -14.16 2.65
N PHE A 92 4.07 -12.99 2.83
CA PHE A 92 4.74 -12.62 4.08
C PHE A 92 4.19 -11.29 4.60
N SER A 93 3.64 -11.31 5.81
CA SER A 93 3.10 -10.13 6.48
C SER A 93 3.73 -9.96 7.85
N LEU A 94 4.40 -8.83 8.06
CA LEU A 94 5.02 -8.44 9.33
C LEU A 94 4.37 -7.17 9.84
N THR A 95 3.81 -7.20 11.05
CA THR A 95 3.34 -6.03 11.78
C THR A 95 4.09 -5.95 13.09
N VAL A 96 4.74 -4.83 13.35
CA VAL A 96 5.58 -4.63 14.53
C VAL A 96 5.35 -3.25 15.16
N PRO A 97 5.65 -3.08 16.47
CA PRO A 97 5.40 -1.83 17.17
C PRO A 97 6.21 -0.65 16.61
N ASN A 98 7.49 -0.83 16.31
CA ASN A 98 8.40 0.23 15.91
C ASN A 98 9.46 -0.26 14.89
N ARG A 99 10.26 0.65 14.35
CA ARG A 99 11.30 0.39 13.35
C ARG A 99 12.43 -0.52 13.84
N PRO A 100 12.99 -0.36 15.06
CA PRO A 100 13.99 -1.30 15.58
C PRO A 100 13.52 -2.75 15.55
N HIS A 101 12.25 -3.00 15.91
CA HIS A 101 11.70 -4.36 15.81
C HIS A 101 11.60 -4.85 14.38
N ALA A 102 11.22 -3.97 13.43
CA ALA A 102 11.20 -4.31 12.01
C ALA A 102 12.61 -4.65 11.51
N HIS A 103 13.60 -3.84 11.84
CA HIS A 103 15.00 -4.09 11.50
C HIS A 103 15.47 -5.44 12.04
N THR A 104 15.26 -5.68 13.33
CA THR A 104 15.65 -6.95 13.98
C THR A 104 15.00 -8.16 13.33
N ALA A 105 13.71 -8.05 12.97
CA ALA A 105 12.99 -9.11 12.27
C ALA A 105 13.56 -9.36 10.87
N LEU A 106 13.75 -8.30 10.09
CA LEU A 106 14.06 -8.40 8.67
C LEU A 106 15.55 -8.71 8.40
N LEU A 107 16.44 -8.47 9.36
CA LEU A 107 17.81 -9.01 9.32
C LEU A 107 17.85 -10.55 9.22
N ARG A 108 16.75 -11.22 9.55
CA ARG A 108 16.60 -12.68 9.41
C ARG A 108 15.97 -13.10 8.09
N CYS A 109 15.50 -12.14 7.27
CA CYS A 109 14.94 -12.37 5.95
C CYS A 109 16.00 -12.19 4.84
N GLN A 110 17.19 -12.78 5.02
CA GLN A 110 18.28 -12.71 4.05
C GLN A 110 18.32 -13.92 3.11
N GLU A 111 17.50 -14.93 3.34
CA GLU A 111 17.38 -16.09 2.45
C GLU A 111 16.51 -15.74 1.25
N ASP A 112 16.76 -16.38 0.12
CA ASP A 112 15.97 -16.21 -1.10
C ASP A 112 14.51 -16.57 -0.87
N ALA A 113 13.58 -15.78 -1.48
CA ALA A 113 12.16 -16.04 -1.42
C ALA A 113 11.55 -16.10 -2.84
N PRO A 114 11.89 -17.14 -3.64
CA PRO A 114 11.54 -17.22 -5.06
C PRO A 114 10.02 -17.33 -5.31
N LEU A 115 9.24 -17.81 -4.36
CA LEU A 115 7.78 -17.93 -4.47
C LEU A 115 7.01 -16.74 -3.88
N LEU A 116 7.70 -15.72 -3.35
CA LEU A 116 7.05 -14.61 -2.69
C LEU A 116 6.27 -13.74 -3.69
N GLU A 117 4.96 -13.73 -3.55
CA GLU A 117 4.03 -12.92 -4.36
C GLU A 117 3.58 -11.66 -3.63
N ASN A 118 3.41 -11.74 -2.31
CA ASN A 118 2.85 -10.67 -1.49
C ASN A 118 3.75 -10.36 -0.29
N LEU A 119 4.19 -9.12 -0.21
CA LEU A 119 4.99 -8.60 0.91
C LEU A 119 4.22 -7.47 1.59
N THR A 120 4.01 -7.58 2.89
CA THR A 120 3.43 -6.52 3.72
C THR A 120 4.29 -6.30 4.95
N ILE A 121 4.78 -5.07 5.13
CA ILE A 121 5.52 -4.66 6.34
C ILE A 121 4.81 -3.43 6.91
N HIS A 122 4.35 -3.55 8.14
CA HIS A 122 3.64 -2.48 8.83
C HIS A 122 4.32 -2.19 10.17
N VAL A 123 4.86 -0.99 10.30
CA VAL A 123 5.37 -0.44 11.55
C VAL A 123 4.30 0.45 12.15
N CYS A 124 3.83 0.15 13.37
CA CYS A 124 2.69 0.82 13.98
C CYS A 124 3.01 2.25 14.42
N ASN A 125 4.18 2.46 15.05
CA ASN A 125 4.61 3.77 15.56
C ASN A 125 5.64 4.39 14.62
N SER A 126 5.18 5.28 13.77
CA SER A 126 6.02 5.97 12.77
C SER A 126 6.68 7.25 13.28
N MET A 127 6.20 7.77 14.40
CA MET A 127 6.59 9.10 14.91
C MET A 127 7.87 9.10 15.76
N GLN A 128 8.46 7.93 16.03
CA GLN A 128 9.74 7.89 16.74
C GLN A 128 10.86 8.29 15.79
N ASP A 129 11.60 9.34 16.17
CA ASP A 129 12.86 9.72 15.53
C ASP A 129 13.89 8.62 15.78
N ASP A 130 13.86 7.63 14.94
CA ASP A 130 14.85 6.58 14.96
C ASP A 130 16.08 7.07 14.21
N HIS A 131 17.17 7.26 14.93
CA HIS A 131 18.49 7.58 14.37
C HIS A 131 19.08 6.41 13.55
N TYR A 132 18.25 5.47 13.10
CA TYR A 132 18.65 4.40 12.18
C TYR A 132 18.81 4.95 10.77
N SER A 133 19.96 5.59 10.54
CA SER A 133 20.35 6.15 9.23
C SER A 133 20.79 5.09 8.22
N ASN A 134 21.06 3.87 8.66
CA ASN A 134 21.49 2.81 7.76
C ASN A 134 20.29 2.01 7.25
N PRO A 135 20.05 1.97 5.91
CA PRO A 135 19.07 1.07 5.37
C PRO A 135 19.42 -0.38 5.73
N PRO A 136 18.42 -1.23 6.00
CA PRO A 136 18.68 -2.65 6.22
C PRO A 136 19.30 -3.28 4.97
N PRO A 137 20.03 -4.38 5.12
CA PRO A 137 20.54 -5.14 3.98
C PRO A 137 19.36 -5.55 3.08
N SER A 138 19.68 -5.83 1.80
CA SER A 138 18.67 -6.24 0.82
C SER A 138 17.79 -7.36 1.36
N LEU A 139 16.48 -7.15 1.38
CA LEU A 139 15.54 -8.17 1.79
C LEU A 139 15.58 -9.34 0.81
N PHE A 140 15.51 -10.57 1.34
CA PHE A 140 15.46 -11.79 0.55
C PHE A 140 16.60 -11.92 -0.48
N ASN A 141 17.81 -11.45 -0.14
CA ASN A 141 18.95 -11.35 -1.06
C ASN A 141 18.66 -10.61 -2.37
N GLY A 142 17.58 -9.85 -2.44
CA GLY A 142 17.07 -9.25 -3.67
C GLY A 142 16.46 -10.30 -4.64
N CYS A 143 16.22 -11.53 -4.20
CA CYS A 143 15.67 -12.61 -5.03
C CYS A 143 14.20 -12.87 -4.73
N THR A 144 13.33 -12.06 -5.36
CA THR A 144 11.86 -12.16 -5.26
C THR A 144 11.20 -12.07 -6.65
N PRO A 145 11.51 -12.98 -7.59
CA PRO A 145 11.10 -12.86 -8.98
C PRO A 145 9.58 -12.90 -9.20
N GLN A 146 8.82 -13.43 -8.24
CA GLN A 146 7.37 -13.52 -8.31
C GLN A 146 6.64 -12.44 -7.54
N LEU A 147 7.34 -11.47 -6.93
CA LEU A 147 6.71 -10.41 -6.15
C LEU A 147 5.80 -9.56 -7.05
N ARG A 148 4.52 -9.46 -6.66
CA ARG A 148 3.48 -8.71 -7.38
C ARG A 148 2.83 -7.64 -6.53
N SER A 149 2.80 -7.84 -5.22
CA SER A 149 2.17 -6.91 -4.28
C SER A 149 3.14 -6.54 -3.17
N CYS A 150 3.41 -5.24 -3.03
CA CYS A 150 4.27 -4.70 -1.99
C CYS A 150 3.54 -3.60 -1.24
N SER A 151 3.37 -3.79 0.08
CA SER A 151 2.73 -2.81 0.98
C SER A 151 3.66 -2.52 2.14
N LEU A 152 4.16 -1.29 2.20
CA LEU A 152 5.12 -0.86 3.22
C LEU A 152 4.58 0.35 3.97
N THR A 153 4.58 0.27 5.30
CA THR A 153 4.16 1.37 6.15
C THR A 153 5.26 1.68 7.16
N SER A 154 5.78 2.90 7.10
CA SER A 154 6.78 3.44 8.03
C SER A 154 8.08 2.63 8.13
N PHE A 155 8.39 1.85 7.12
CA PHE A 155 9.60 1.05 7.04
C PHE A 155 10.48 1.50 5.87
N ASN A 156 11.67 2.04 6.20
CA ASN A 156 12.65 2.42 5.19
C ASN A 156 13.61 1.24 4.94
N PHE A 157 13.62 0.77 3.71
CA PHE A 157 14.48 -0.33 3.22
C PHE A 157 15.49 0.16 2.18
N GLY A 158 15.77 1.48 2.16
CA GLY A 158 16.70 2.09 1.20
C GLY A 158 16.17 2.20 -0.23
N TRP A 159 14.87 1.98 -0.43
CA TRP A 159 14.22 2.02 -1.76
C TRP A 159 14.91 1.11 -2.79
N ASP A 160 15.24 -0.13 -2.37
CA ASP A 160 15.91 -1.12 -3.21
C ASP A 160 15.11 -1.40 -4.48
N LYS A 161 15.65 -0.96 -5.62
CA LYS A 161 15.02 -1.12 -6.93
C LYS A 161 14.82 -2.58 -7.31
N LYS A 162 15.65 -3.53 -6.81
CA LYS A 162 15.52 -4.95 -7.14
C LYS A 162 14.26 -5.57 -6.54
N LEU A 163 13.86 -5.10 -5.35
CA LEU A 163 12.64 -5.56 -4.70
C LEU A 163 11.38 -5.00 -5.38
N MET A 164 11.47 -3.80 -5.98
CA MET A 164 10.32 -3.06 -6.51
C MET A 164 10.20 -3.10 -8.03
N ILE A 165 10.43 -4.26 -8.62
CA ILE A 165 10.27 -4.46 -10.07
C ILE A 165 9.00 -5.29 -10.38
N HIS A 166 8.35 -5.00 -11.50
CA HIS A 166 7.20 -5.77 -12.01
C HIS A 166 6.01 -5.89 -11.03
N LEU A 167 5.86 -4.92 -10.12
CA LEU A 167 4.73 -4.91 -9.19
C LEU A 167 3.40 -4.64 -9.91
N ARG A 168 2.35 -5.29 -9.41
CA ARG A 168 0.95 -4.98 -9.76
C ARG A 168 0.30 -4.10 -8.70
N VAL A 169 0.71 -4.23 -7.46
CA VAL A 169 0.16 -3.45 -6.34
C VAL A 169 1.32 -2.83 -5.57
N LEU A 170 1.32 -1.51 -5.46
CA LEU A 170 2.28 -0.75 -4.65
C LEU A 170 1.51 0.13 -3.66
N LYS A 171 1.71 -0.12 -2.37
CA LYS A 171 1.13 0.67 -1.28
C LYS A 171 2.23 1.15 -0.37
N LEU A 172 2.40 2.45 -0.28
CA LEU A 172 3.38 3.09 0.58
C LEU A 172 2.69 4.03 1.56
N GLY A 173 3.09 4.01 2.82
CA GLY A 173 2.45 4.87 3.82
C GLY A 173 3.30 5.15 5.06
N GLY A 174 2.97 6.23 5.77
CA GLY A 174 3.61 6.58 7.04
C GLY A 174 5.06 7.05 6.90
N TYR A 175 5.42 7.68 5.80
CA TYR A 175 6.75 8.24 5.57
C TYR A 175 6.71 9.75 5.72
N PHE A 176 7.42 10.26 6.71
CA PHE A 176 7.51 11.67 6.99
C PHE A 176 8.96 12.16 6.84
N ASN A 177 9.13 13.41 6.43
CA ASN A 177 10.41 14.09 6.29
C ASN A 177 11.42 13.32 5.38
N SER A 178 12.65 13.19 5.82
CA SER A 178 13.73 12.55 5.06
C SER A 178 13.53 11.05 4.75
N LEU A 179 12.56 10.40 5.38
CA LEU A 179 12.24 8.98 5.14
C LEU A 179 11.30 8.78 3.95
N ALA A 180 10.58 9.82 3.51
CA ALA A 180 9.73 9.73 2.34
C ALA A 180 10.59 9.59 1.07
N PRO A 181 10.19 8.74 0.11
CA PRO A 181 10.87 8.71 -1.18
C PRO A 181 10.66 10.05 -1.89
N SER A 182 11.70 10.57 -2.52
CA SER A 182 11.54 11.71 -3.41
C SER A 182 10.63 11.36 -4.60
N ALA A 183 10.03 12.37 -5.23
CA ALA A 183 9.24 12.13 -6.45
C ALA A 183 10.07 11.42 -7.53
N VAL A 184 11.34 11.77 -7.69
CA VAL A 184 12.27 11.12 -8.63
C VAL A 184 12.44 9.65 -8.30
N THR A 185 12.69 9.31 -7.02
CA THR A 185 12.83 7.91 -6.57
C THR A 185 11.56 7.11 -6.86
N LEU A 186 10.39 7.70 -6.57
CA LEU A 186 9.11 7.04 -6.82
C LEU A 186 8.83 6.86 -8.31
N LEU A 187 9.12 7.87 -9.13
CA LEU A 187 8.99 7.78 -10.59
C LEU A 187 9.93 6.70 -11.17
N ASP A 188 11.14 6.56 -10.63
CA ASP A 188 12.06 5.48 -11.03
C ASP A 188 11.49 4.08 -10.71
N ILE A 189 10.84 3.92 -9.55
CA ILE A 189 10.15 2.68 -9.18
C ILE A 189 8.98 2.43 -10.16
N LEU A 190 8.16 3.44 -10.45
CA LEU A 190 7.03 3.31 -11.35
C LEU A 190 7.45 2.92 -12.77
N ARG A 191 8.60 3.41 -13.26
CA ARG A 191 9.17 2.98 -14.56
C ARG A 191 9.48 1.48 -14.61
N GLN A 192 9.82 0.88 -13.46
CA GLN A 192 10.10 -0.56 -13.36
C GLN A 192 8.82 -1.41 -13.23
N CYS A 193 7.64 -0.77 -13.09
CA CYS A 193 6.37 -1.43 -12.83
C CYS A 193 5.31 -1.14 -13.91
N PRO A 194 5.52 -1.46 -15.19
CA PRO A 194 4.55 -1.19 -16.27
C PRO A 194 3.23 -1.96 -16.10
N GLU A 195 3.24 -3.06 -15.33
CA GLU A 195 2.10 -3.90 -15.02
C GLU A 195 1.30 -3.42 -13.80
N LEU A 196 1.59 -2.22 -13.26
CA LEU A 196 0.96 -1.71 -12.06
C LEU A 196 -0.55 -1.52 -12.25
N GLU A 197 -1.34 -2.12 -11.37
CA GLU A 197 -2.81 -2.08 -11.35
C GLU A 197 -3.36 -1.18 -10.24
N GLU A 198 -2.64 -1.10 -9.11
CA GLU A 198 -3.02 -0.30 -7.95
C GLU A 198 -1.82 0.46 -7.37
N LEU A 199 -1.97 1.78 -7.21
CA LEU A 199 -1.02 2.67 -6.53
C LEU A 199 -1.72 3.34 -5.35
N ALA A 200 -1.21 3.17 -4.14
CA ALA A 200 -1.70 3.88 -2.96
C ALA A 200 -0.54 4.53 -2.21
N LEU A 201 -0.60 5.84 -2.06
CA LEU A 201 0.34 6.64 -1.28
C LEU A 201 -0.42 7.27 -0.12
N ARG A 202 0.04 7.03 1.12
CA ARG A 202 -0.67 7.50 2.32
C ARG A 202 0.27 8.08 3.35
N ASN A 203 -0.10 9.22 3.94
CA ASN A 203 0.69 9.86 5.00
C ASN A 203 2.18 9.98 4.62
N MET A 204 2.42 10.67 3.51
CA MET A 204 3.76 10.91 2.98
C MET A 204 3.94 12.42 2.83
N SER A 205 4.26 13.12 3.91
CA SER A 205 4.46 14.56 3.87
C SER A 205 5.93 14.90 4.09
N ASN A 206 6.49 15.67 3.17
CA ASN A 206 7.73 16.41 3.39
C ASN A 206 7.36 17.77 4.01
N VAL A 207 7.34 17.86 5.32
CA VAL A 207 7.06 19.12 6.03
C VAL A 207 8.15 20.16 5.75
N ASP A 208 9.35 19.72 5.38
CA ASP A 208 10.49 20.56 5.02
C ASP A 208 10.53 20.97 3.55
N SER A 209 9.46 20.79 2.81
CA SER A 209 9.42 21.23 1.41
C SER A 209 9.60 22.74 1.37
N ASN A 210 10.78 23.10 0.90
CA ASN A 210 11.31 24.42 0.65
C ASN A 210 10.18 25.41 0.25
N PRO A 211 9.94 26.53 0.96
CA PRO A 211 8.93 27.52 0.60
C PRO A 211 9.05 28.04 -0.84
N CYS A 212 10.23 27.91 -1.45
CA CYS A 212 10.44 28.18 -2.87
C CYS A 212 9.71 27.20 -3.81
N ALA A 213 9.35 25.99 -3.36
CA ALA A 213 8.56 25.06 -4.16
C ALA A 213 7.09 25.50 -4.25
N LEU A 214 6.58 26.20 -3.23
CA LEU A 214 5.24 26.78 -3.21
C LEU A 214 5.06 27.91 -4.24
N ARG A 215 6.13 28.69 -4.54
CA ARG A 215 6.07 29.75 -5.55
C ARG A 215 5.98 29.26 -7.00
N ARG A 216 6.31 27.98 -7.27
CA ARG A 216 6.17 27.39 -8.61
C ARG A 216 4.78 26.83 -8.88
N MET A 217 3.84 26.94 -7.95
CA MET A 217 2.47 26.42 -8.15
C MET A 217 1.67 27.19 -9.19
N ASP A 218 2.04 28.44 -9.49
CA ASP A 218 1.35 29.30 -10.48
C ASP A 218 1.97 29.25 -11.87
N GLU A 219 3.12 28.60 -12.05
CA GLU A 219 3.69 28.42 -13.38
C GLU A 219 2.92 27.34 -14.18
N PRO A 220 2.56 27.62 -15.46
CA PRO A 220 1.95 26.61 -16.31
C PRO A 220 2.88 25.41 -16.45
N ASP A 221 2.35 24.23 -16.23
CA ASP A 221 3.08 22.97 -16.39
C ASP A 221 3.68 22.90 -17.80
N THR A 222 5.00 22.95 -17.91
CA THR A 222 5.66 22.62 -19.17
C THR A 222 5.29 21.18 -19.50
N PRO A 223 4.78 20.88 -20.70
CA PRO A 223 4.35 19.54 -21.05
C PRO A 223 5.54 18.58 -20.97
N VAL A 224 5.46 17.61 -20.04
CA VAL A 224 6.48 16.57 -19.92
C VAL A 224 6.39 15.68 -21.16
N LEU A 225 7.40 15.75 -22.01
CA LEU A 225 7.45 15.07 -23.31
C LEU A 225 7.42 13.54 -23.19
N ASN A 226 8.01 12.96 -22.11
CA ASN A 226 8.10 11.53 -21.92
C ASN A 226 7.46 11.10 -20.60
N LYS A 227 6.13 10.89 -20.62
CA LYS A 227 5.41 10.35 -19.46
C LYS A 227 5.62 8.85 -19.30
N ILE A 228 5.74 8.41 -18.07
CA ILE A 228 5.76 6.99 -17.70
C ILE A 228 4.39 6.42 -18.01
N GLN A 229 4.34 5.42 -18.89
CA GLN A 229 3.08 4.77 -19.27
C GLN A 229 2.72 3.68 -18.26
N LEU A 230 1.55 3.82 -17.63
CA LEU A 230 0.97 2.83 -16.72
C LEU A 230 -0.37 2.32 -17.27
N PRO A 231 -0.34 1.53 -18.35
CA PRO A 231 -1.54 1.15 -19.10
C PRO A 231 -2.48 0.23 -18.31
N ARG A 232 -1.97 -0.43 -17.25
CA ARG A 232 -2.77 -1.32 -16.41
C ARG A 232 -3.25 -0.69 -15.11
N LEU A 233 -2.87 0.56 -14.82
CA LEU A 233 -3.27 1.24 -13.60
C LEU A 233 -4.78 1.51 -13.61
N LYS A 234 -5.49 0.84 -12.70
CA LYS A 234 -6.94 0.95 -12.52
C LYS A 234 -7.33 1.74 -11.28
N LYS A 235 -6.48 1.70 -10.24
CA LYS A 235 -6.77 2.35 -8.97
C LYS A 235 -5.59 3.20 -8.52
N ALA A 236 -5.85 4.46 -8.20
CA ALA A 236 -4.89 5.36 -7.58
C ALA A 236 -5.51 6.03 -6.35
N SER A 237 -4.74 6.11 -5.25
CA SER A 237 -5.18 6.76 -4.01
C SER A 237 -4.02 7.58 -3.45
N PHE A 238 -4.29 8.87 -3.19
CA PHE A 238 -3.37 9.83 -2.61
C PHE A 238 -4.02 10.41 -1.36
N TYR A 239 -3.55 9.99 -0.20
CA TYR A 239 -4.10 10.37 1.09
C TYR A 239 -3.01 11.05 1.93
N TYR A 240 -3.13 12.35 2.18
CA TYR A 240 -2.16 13.13 2.95
C TYR A 240 -0.70 12.98 2.42
N VAL A 241 -0.52 13.21 1.11
CA VAL A 241 0.78 13.00 0.42
C VAL A 241 1.52 14.30 0.19
N GLY A 242 0.90 15.44 0.43
CA GLY A 242 1.41 16.75 0.01
C GLY A 242 1.09 17.06 -1.45
N ASN A 243 0.58 18.27 -1.66
CA ASN A 243 0.05 18.70 -2.96
C ASN A 243 1.14 18.74 -4.05
N ALA A 244 2.29 19.34 -3.74
CA ALA A 244 3.41 19.45 -4.68
C ALA A 244 3.92 18.09 -5.13
N HIS A 245 4.07 17.16 -4.19
CA HIS A 245 4.55 15.80 -4.49
C HIS A 245 3.55 15.02 -5.35
N THR A 246 2.26 15.09 -5.03
CA THR A 246 1.18 14.46 -5.82
C THR A 246 1.12 15.04 -7.24
N ARG A 247 1.21 16.38 -7.37
CA ARG A 247 1.23 17.07 -8.67
C ARG A 247 2.43 16.62 -9.51
N GLU A 248 3.62 16.57 -8.91
CA GLU A 248 4.84 16.15 -9.61
C GLU A 248 4.71 14.71 -10.12
N ILE A 249 4.26 13.78 -9.30
CA ILE A 249 4.03 12.39 -9.71
C ILE A 249 3.02 12.33 -10.85
N MET A 250 1.85 12.94 -10.70
CA MET A 250 0.76 12.86 -11.67
C MET A 250 1.09 13.56 -12.99
N SER A 251 1.95 14.57 -13.00
CA SER A 251 2.41 15.21 -14.23
C SER A 251 3.30 14.32 -15.10
N HIS A 252 4.04 13.40 -14.47
CA HIS A 252 5.01 12.51 -15.13
C HIS A 252 4.45 11.13 -15.48
N ILE A 253 3.22 10.80 -15.09
CA ILE A 253 2.59 9.51 -15.38
C ILE A 253 1.40 9.66 -16.35
N ALA A 254 1.18 8.65 -17.18
CA ALA A 254 -0.03 8.50 -17.99
C ALA A 254 -0.72 7.20 -17.61
N PHE A 255 -2.02 7.28 -17.28
CA PHE A 255 -2.83 6.18 -16.80
C PHE A 255 -4.16 6.08 -17.59
N PRO A 256 -4.12 5.69 -18.86
CA PRO A 256 -5.26 5.75 -19.77
C PRO A 256 -6.45 4.88 -19.34
N ASN A 257 -6.25 3.93 -18.44
CA ASN A 257 -7.26 2.96 -18.00
C ASN A 257 -7.62 3.11 -16.50
N LEU A 258 -7.40 4.29 -15.91
CA LEU A 258 -7.75 4.53 -14.51
C LEU A 258 -9.27 4.50 -14.33
N GLU A 259 -9.73 3.63 -13.43
CA GLU A 259 -11.15 3.45 -13.11
C GLU A 259 -11.53 4.07 -11.77
N SER A 260 -10.60 4.17 -10.83
CA SER A 260 -10.85 4.66 -9.48
C SER A 260 -9.74 5.61 -9.04
N LEU A 261 -10.12 6.80 -8.57
CA LEU A 261 -9.22 7.80 -8.02
C LEU A 261 -9.73 8.33 -6.69
N GLU A 262 -8.84 8.35 -5.70
CA GLU A 262 -9.08 8.96 -4.39
C GLU A 262 -8.05 10.06 -4.14
N LEU A 263 -8.50 11.25 -3.81
CA LEU A 263 -7.70 12.42 -3.43
C LEU A 263 -8.19 12.89 -2.06
N ALA A 264 -7.39 12.75 -1.03
CA ALA A 264 -7.81 13.10 0.32
C ALA A 264 -6.72 13.86 1.08
N TYR A 265 -7.13 14.90 1.80
CA TYR A 265 -6.26 15.74 2.63
C TYR A 265 -5.07 16.32 1.83
N LEU A 266 -5.37 16.78 0.61
CA LEU A 266 -4.43 17.46 -0.29
C LEU A 266 -4.87 18.92 -0.42
N GLU A 267 -4.36 19.81 0.34
CA GLU A 267 -4.72 21.24 0.38
C GLU A 267 -5.53 21.73 -0.85
N ASN A 268 -4.86 22.09 -1.95
CA ASN A 268 -5.50 22.57 -3.18
C ASN A 268 -5.26 21.58 -4.34
N VAL A 269 -6.29 20.85 -4.76
CA VAL A 269 -6.22 19.87 -5.86
C VAL A 269 -6.53 20.45 -7.24
N THR A 270 -6.76 21.75 -7.38
CA THR A 270 -7.04 22.37 -8.69
C THR A 270 -6.00 22.03 -9.78
N PRO A 271 -4.69 22.06 -9.51
CA PRO A 271 -3.69 21.65 -10.51
C PRO A 271 -3.80 20.18 -10.90
N ILE A 272 -4.12 19.32 -9.93
CA ILE A 272 -4.32 17.88 -10.17
C ILE A 272 -5.55 17.65 -11.06
N LEU A 273 -6.66 18.36 -10.79
CA LEU A 273 -7.85 18.31 -11.63
C LEU A 273 -7.58 18.75 -13.07
N HIS A 274 -6.69 19.73 -13.26
CA HIS A 274 -6.27 20.16 -14.59
C HIS A 274 -5.48 19.06 -15.31
N LEU A 275 -4.56 18.36 -14.64
CA LEU A 275 -3.84 17.21 -15.21
C LEU A 275 -4.80 16.07 -15.58
N LEU A 276 -5.79 15.79 -14.73
CA LEU A 276 -6.84 14.82 -15.02
C LEU A 276 -7.68 15.22 -16.23
N TYR A 277 -8.03 16.50 -16.33
CA TYR A 277 -8.76 17.03 -17.48
C TYR A 277 -7.99 16.81 -18.78
N ALA A 278 -6.69 17.09 -18.79
CA ALA A 278 -5.84 16.85 -19.94
C ALA A 278 -5.82 15.36 -20.35
N GLN A 279 -5.77 14.43 -19.40
CA GLN A 279 -5.85 13.00 -19.69
C GLN A 279 -7.29 12.56 -20.10
N ALA A 280 -8.33 13.20 -19.56
CA ALA A 280 -9.71 12.92 -19.93
C ALA A 280 -10.05 13.33 -21.38
N LEU A 281 -9.30 14.23 -21.99
CA LEU A 281 -9.45 14.58 -23.41
C LEU A 281 -9.17 13.38 -24.34
N THR A 282 -8.35 12.42 -23.91
CA THR A 282 -8.02 11.19 -24.63
C THR A 282 -8.86 9.98 -24.21
N ARG A 283 -9.97 10.18 -23.48
CA ARG A 283 -10.87 9.18 -22.94
C ARG A 283 -10.33 8.45 -21.69
N LEU A 284 -10.63 9.01 -20.52
CA LEU A 284 -10.34 8.38 -19.24
C LEU A 284 -11.59 7.60 -18.74
N PRO A 285 -11.52 6.25 -18.54
CA PRO A 285 -12.66 5.44 -18.14
C PRO A 285 -12.90 5.48 -16.62
N LEU A 286 -12.80 6.68 -16.01
CA LEU A 286 -12.96 6.85 -14.57
C LEU A 286 -14.41 6.59 -14.15
N LYS A 287 -14.61 5.63 -13.24
CA LYS A 287 -15.92 5.21 -12.72
C LYS A 287 -16.16 5.71 -11.30
N TYR A 288 -15.11 5.86 -10.52
CA TYR A 288 -15.15 6.29 -9.13
C TYR A 288 -14.18 7.44 -8.89
N LEU A 289 -14.67 8.55 -8.34
CA LEU A 289 -13.89 9.69 -7.92
C LEU A 289 -14.28 10.08 -6.49
N ARG A 290 -13.30 10.09 -5.58
CA ARG A 290 -13.46 10.61 -4.22
C ARG A 290 -12.53 11.78 -4.02
N ILE A 291 -13.08 12.88 -3.50
CA ILE A 291 -12.32 14.05 -3.04
C ILE A 291 -12.75 14.32 -1.60
N GLU A 292 -11.79 14.35 -0.67
CA GLU A 292 -12.06 14.50 0.76
C GLU A 292 -11.14 15.55 1.36
N SER A 293 -11.69 16.52 2.13
CA SER A 293 -10.94 17.57 2.81
C SER A 293 -9.90 18.25 1.91
N CYS A 294 -10.32 18.66 0.70
CA CYS A 294 -9.48 19.32 -0.29
C CYS A 294 -10.17 20.56 -0.84
N LEU A 295 -9.40 21.61 -1.07
CA LEU A 295 -9.87 22.79 -1.80
C LEU A 295 -9.71 22.58 -3.31
N PHE A 296 -10.65 23.09 -4.09
CA PHE A 296 -10.55 23.08 -5.57
C PHE A 296 -11.36 24.21 -6.22
N GLY A 297 -10.90 24.63 -7.41
CA GLY A 297 -11.63 25.60 -8.22
C GLY A 297 -12.86 24.96 -8.88
N GLU A 298 -14.07 25.37 -8.51
CA GLU A 298 -15.34 24.81 -8.96
C GLU A 298 -15.47 24.69 -10.49
N MET A 299 -15.12 25.76 -11.22
CA MET A 299 -15.23 25.75 -12.68
C MET A 299 -14.30 24.72 -13.34
N LYS A 300 -13.11 24.50 -12.74
CA LYS A 300 -12.17 23.48 -13.22
C LYS A 300 -12.72 22.09 -12.96
N PHE A 301 -13.31 21.89 -11.78
CA PHE A 301 -13.95 20.64 -11.41
C PHE A 301 -15.16 20.30 -12.31
N ILE A 302 -16.06 21.27 -12.54
CA ILE A 302 -17.20 21.10 -13.43
C ILE A 302 -16.75 20.74 -14.86
N ASN A 303 -15.72 21.41 -15.37
CA ASN A 303 -15.18 21.12 -16.69
C ASN A 303 -14.59 19.71 -16.78
N LEU A 304 -13.94 19.24 -15.71
CA LEU A 304 -13.49 17.86 -15.61
C LEU A 304 -14.66 16.86 -15.63
N LEU A 305 -15.70 17.07 -14.79
CA LEU A 305 -16.85 16.19 -14.73
C LEU A 305 -17.52 16.02 -16.10
N ARG A 306 -17.64 17.10 -16.89
CA ARG A 306 -18.17 17.03 -18.27
C ARG A 306 -17.36 16.14 -19.22
N LYS A 307 -16.10 15.84 -18.89
CA LYS A 307 -15.18 14.98 -19.67
C LYS A 307 -15.08 13.56 -19.15
N LEU A 308 -15.83 13.21 -18.09
CA LEU A 308 -15.83 11.90 -17.46
C LEU A 308 -17.19 11.18 -17.66
N PRO A 309 -17.55 10.80 -18.88
CA PRO A 309 -18.88 10.19 -19.17
C PRO A 309 -19.04 8.82 -18.51
N SER A 310 -17.95 8.17 -18.11
CA SER A 310 -17.95 6.85 -17.46
C SER A 310 -18.08 6.91 -15.94
N LEU A 311 -18.12 8.12 -15.35
CA LEU A 311 -18.17 8.29 -13.90
C LEU A 311 -19.53 7.80 -13.37
N VAL A 312 -19.47 6.86 -12.43
CA VAL A 312 -20.67 6.25 -11.80
C VAL A 312 -20.84 6.76 -10.38
N THR A 313 -19.73 6.88 -9.66
CA THR A 313 -19.73 7.29 -8.24
C THR A 313 -18.83 8.50 -8.05
N LEU A 314 -19.42 9.54 -7.46
CA LEU A 314 -18.71 10.74 -7.02
C LEU A 314 -18.93 10.92 -5.53
N GLU A 315 -17.86 10.90 -4.75
CA GLU A 315 -17.87 11.16 -3.32
C GLU A 315 -17.15 12.48 -3.03
N LEU A 316 -17.87 13.44 -2.48
CA LEU A 316 -17.33 14.71 -1.98
C LEU A 316 -17.55 14.72 -0.48
N MET A 317 -16.47 14.72 0.29
CA MET A 317 -16.50 14.62 1.74
C MET A 317 -15.70 15.76 2.35
N ASP A 318 -16.29 16.41 3.34
CA ASP A 318 -15.65 17.50 4.08
C ASP A 318 -15.00 18.53 3.14
N ILE A 319 -15.80 19.05 2.19
CA ILE A 319 -15.40 20.07 1.23
C ILE A 319 -16.01 21.40 1.64
N GLU A 320 -15.15 22.37 1.96
CA GLU A 320 -15.56 23.73 2.25
C GLU A 320 -16.04 24.44 0.97
N ASP A 321 -17.07 25.30 1.10
CA ASP A 321 -17.54 26.23 0.08
C ASP A 321 -18.00 25.63 -1.27
N ILE A 322 -18.67 24.47 -1.26
CA ILE A 322 -19.31 23.95 -2.50
C ILE A 322 -20.56 24.77 -2.82
N SER A 323 -20.60 25.41 -4.00
CA SER A 323 -21.80 26.08 -4.47
C SER A 323 -22.91 25.12 -4.87
N HIS A 324 -24.17 25.58 -4.74
CA HIS A 324 -25.32 24.86 -5.27
C HIS A 324 -25.22 24.53 -6.77
N TYR A 325 -24.40 25.28 -7.50
CA TYR A 325 -24.21 25.04 -8.92
C TYR A 325 -23.42 23.75 -9.18
N VAL A 326 -22.37 23.47 -8.41
CA VAL A 326 -21.64 22.19 -8.50
C VAL A 326 -22.56 21.02 -8.21
N LEU A 327 -23.38 21.11 -7.15
CA LEU A 327 -24.35 20.08 -6.79
C LEU A 327 -25.37 19.84 -7.92
N LYS A 328 -25.93 20.94 -8.49
CA LYS A 328 -26.90 20.87 -9.57
C LYS A 328 -26.31 20.22 -10.85
N VAL A 329 -25.09 20.60 -11.22
CA VAL A 329 -24.40 20.03 -12.38
C VAL A 329 -24.12 18.54 -12.14
N SER A 330 -23.64 18.19 -10.95
CA SER A 330 -23.39 16.78 -10.60
C SER A 330 -24.65 15.93 -10.66
N CYS A 331 -25.80 16.41 -10.14
CA CYS A 331 -27.08 15.72 -10.22
C CYS A 331 -27.62 15.59 -11.66
N HIS A 332 -27.33 16.55 -12.53
CA HIS A 332 -27.82 16.54 -13.92
C HIS A 332 -27.08 15.50 -14.80
N PHE A 333 -25.77 15.29 -14.55
CA PHE A 333 -24.95 14.36 -15.34
C PHE A 333 -24.97 12.92 -14.80
N TYR A 334 -25.25 12.75 -13.52
CA TYR A 334 -25.16 11.44 -12.86
C TYR A 334 -26.46 11.11 -12.12
N SER A 335 -27.36 10.41 -12.78
CA SER A 335 -28.64 9.97 -12.21
C SER A 335 -28.54 8.84 -11.16
N THR A 336 -27.33 8.34 -10.88
CA THR A 336 -27.12 7.20 -9.98
C THR A 336 -26.00 7.49 -8.97
N TRP A 337 -26.40 7.58 -7.69
CA TRP A 337 -25.53 7.54 -6.49
C TRP A 337 -24.53 8.68 -6.30
N LEU A 338 -25.04 9.82 -5.89
CA LEU A 338 -24.26 10.88 -5.26
C LEU A 338 -24.31 10.68 -3.74
N SER A 339 -23.19 10.34 -3.11
CA SER A 339 -23.07 10.35 -1.66
C SER A 339 -22.40 11.65 -1.26
N PHE A 340 -23.18 12.61 -0.79
CA PHE A 340 -22.66 13.81 -0.13
C PHE A 340 -22.68 13.56 1.37
N PHE A 341 -21.51 13.55 1.98
CA PHE A 341 -21.36 13.74 3.42
C PHE A 341 -20.77 15.15 3.61
N ILE A 342 -21.66 16.08 3.94
CA ILE A 342 -21.30 17.45 4.31
C ILE A 342 -20.83 17.46 5.75
#